data_0b9334dfedf1a6c0c215b7704bbe6191
#
_entry.id   0b9334dfedf1a6c0c215b7704bbe6191
#
_cell.length_a   1.000
_cell.length_b   1.000
_cell.length_c   1.000
_cell.angle_alpha   90.00
_cell.angle_beta   90.00
_cell.angle_gamma   90.00
#
_symmetry.space_group_name_H-M   'P 1'
#
loop_
_entity.id
_entity.type
_entity.pdbx_description
1 polymer ?
#
loop_
_entity_poly.entity_id
_entity_poly.type
_entity_poly.pdbx_seq_one_letter_code
_entity_poly.pdbx_strand_id
1 'polypeptide(L)'
;MSSDFEQAKSRVCQSEGAYVTMRPLVSSWEQRKFSDMYVVNNERNANCELGYDRTLSIATMTFNGGNGAADDSLSNYKVIRIGDIAFEGHTNKVHAYGRFVLNDAGDGLMSPRFSCLRPIVEQRYSFWKYYIPREESMRPILVNATKSGTMMNELVPDDLMRESILVPCLAEQEVIGNSLSQLDHLITLHQREPRFADTG
;
A
#
# COMPACT_ATOMS: atom_id res chain seq x y z
N MET A 1 -6.54 -34.74 -15.82
CA MET A 1 -5.10 -34.44 -15.90
C MET A 1 -4.78 -32.97 -15.66
N SER A 2 -5.65 -32.20 -14.96
CA SER A 2 -5.46 -30.75 -14.71
C SER A 2 -5.27 -30.40 -13.22
N SER A 3 -5.54 -31.31 -12.29
CA SER A 3 -5.46 -31.03 -10.84
C SER A 3 -4.03 -31.13 -10.26
N ASP A 4 -3.17 -31.89 -10.89
CA ASP A 4 -1.82 -32.13 -10.34
C ASP A 4 -0.83 -30.99 -10.63
N PHE A 5 -1.14 -30.17 -11.64
CA PHE A 5 -0.29 -29.03 -12.01
C PHE A 5 -0.49 -27.81 -11.10
N GLU A 6 -1.69 -27.63 -10.56
CA GLU A 6 -1.96 -26.53 -9.60
C GLU A 6 -1.46 -26.86 -8.19
N GLN A 7 -1.54 -28.13 -7.76
CA GLN A 7 -0.98 -28.54 -6.48
C GLN A 7 0.56 -28.47 -6.46
N ALA A 8 1.23 -28.62 -7.60
CA ALA A 8 2.69 -28.47 -7.68
C ALA A 8 3.14 -27.00 -7.53
N LYS A 9 2.34 -26.03 -7.97
CA LYS A 9 2.65 -24.61 -7.84
C LYS A 9 2.55 -24.08 -6.40
N SER A 10 1.60 -24.59 -5.62
CA SER A 10 1.43 -24.20 -4.21
C SER A 10 2.54 -24.72 -3.30
N ARG A 11 3.21 -25.82 -3.66
CA ARG A 11 4.28 -26.44 -2.86
C ARG A 11 5.64 -25.76 -2.95
N VAL A 12 5.87 -24.90 -3.95
CA VAL A 12 7.18 -24.26 -4.16
C VAL A 12 7.42 -23.09 -3.20
N CYS A 13 6.38 -22.49 -2.63
CA CYS A 13 6.49 -21.42 -1.62
C CYS A 13 6.54 -21.90 -0.15
N GLN A 14 6.43 -23.21 0.10
CA GLN A 14 6.39 -23.80 1.47
C GLN A 14 7.61 -24.66 1.76
N SER A 15 8.83 -24.25 1.50
CA SER A 15 10.00 -25.03 1.94
C SER A 15 10.55 -24.50 3.26
N GLU A 16 10.34 -25.31 4.29
CA GLU A 16 11.08 -25.30 5.55
C GLU A 16 12.59 -25.43 5.32
N GLY A 17 13.31 -24.71 6.14
CA GLY A 17 14.70 -24.75 6.55
C GLY A 17 15.73 -25.59 5.81
N ALA A 18 16.86 -24.91 5.59
CA ALA A 18 18.21 -25.36 5.35
C ALA A 18 18.66 -25.58 3.89
N TYR A 19 19.78 -24.93 3.59
CA TYR A 19 20.58 -24.88 2.36
C TYR A 19 20.10 -23.93 1.28
N VAL A 20 20.72 -22.73 1.30
CA VAL A 20 20.70 -21.78 0.19
C VAL A 20 21.46 -22.37 -1.00
N THR A 21 20.80 -23.20 -1.78
CA THR A 21 21.14 -23.36 -3.18
C THR A 21 20.52 -22.19 -3.90
N MET A 22 21.35 -21.29 -4.44
CA MET A 22 20.90 -20.26 -5.38
C MET A 22 20.27 -20.95 -6.60
N ARG A 23 18.98 -21.30 -6.49
CA ARG A 23 18.16 -21.51 -7.67
C ARG A 23 17.85 -20.12 -8.21
N PRO A 24 17.94 -19.88 -9.52
CA PRO A 24 17.45 -18.63 -10.07
C PRO A 24 16.00 -18.48 -9.62
N LEU A 25 15.69 -17.40 -8.88
CA LEU A 25 14.35 -16.99 -8.51
C LEU A 25 13.62 -16.54 -9.78
N VAL A 26 13.21 -17.49 -10.60
CA VAL A 26 12.21 -17.29 -11.63
C VAL A 26 10.88 -17.72 -11.00
N SER A 27 10.52 -17.01 -9.94
CA SER A 27 9.15 -17.04 -9.44
C SER A 27 8.32 -16.22 -10.44
N SER A 28 7.44 -16.88 -11.16
CA SER A 28 6.45 -16.15 -11.96
C SER A 28 5.50 -15.46 -10.99
N TRP A 29 5.44 -14.13 -11.02
CA TRP A 29 4.44 -13.38 -10.27
C TRP A 29 3.05 -13.85 -10.67
N GLU A 30 2.19 -14.06 -9.70
CA GLU A 30 0.83 -14.53 -9.91
C GLU A 30 -0.10 -13.35 -10.18
N GLN A 31 -0.98 -13.49 -11.18
CA GLN A 31 -2.04 -12.54 -11.40
C GLN A 31 -3.16 -12.79 -10.38
N ARG A 32 -3.42 -11.82 -9.50
CA ARG A 32 -4.44 -11.90 -8.46
C ARG A 32 -5.42 -10.75 -8.56
N LYS A 33 -6.71 -11.02 -8.37
CA LYS A 33 -7.73 -9.97 -8.33
C LYS A 33 -7.62 -9.18 -7.03
N PHE A 34 -7.96 -7.90 -7.09
CA PHE A 34 -8.06 -7.09 -5.87
C PHE A 34 -9.08 -7.68 -4.89
N SER A 35 -10.21 -8.22 -5.37
CA SER A 35 -11.21 -8.89 -4.53
C SER A 35 -10.69 -10.10 -3.75
N ASP A 36 -9.62 -10.74 -4.22
CA ASP A 36 -9.02 -11.89 -3.54
C ASP A 36 -8.01 -11.47 -2.46
N MET A 37 -7.63 -10.21 -2.44
CA MET A 37 -6.59 -9.67 -1.56
C MET A 37 -7.09 -8.60 -0.60
N TYR A 38 -8.14 -7.88 -0.97
CA TYR A 38 -8.62 -6.71 -0.23
C TYR A 38 -10.12 -6.67 -0.12
N VAL A 39 -10.60 -6.03 0.94
CA VAL A 39 -12.00 -5.61 1.10
C VAL A 39 -12.06 -4.10 1.30
N VAL A 40 -13.19 -3.49 0.92
CA VAL A 40 -13.44 -2.08 1.21
C VAL A 40 -13.58 -1.88 2.71
N ASN A 41 -12.73 -1.04 3.28
CA ASN A 41 -12.77 -0.71 4.70
C ASN A 41 -13.64 0.53 4.95
N ASN A 42 -14.69 0.34 5.73
CA ASN A 42 -15.59 1.40 6.20
C ASN A 42 -15.69 1.47 7.73
N GLU A 43 -14.71 0.90 8.44
CA GLU A 43 -14.63 0.98 9.91
C GLU A 43 -14.63 2.47 10.34
N ARG A 44 -15.49 2.80 11.31
CA ARG A 44 -15.66 4.16 11.83
C ARG A 44 -15.14 4.25 13.25
N ASN A 45 -14.65 5.41 13.62
CA ASN A 45 -14.26 5.76 14.99
C ASN A 45 -15.49 6.07 15.87
N ALA A 46 -16.54 5.24 15.78
CA ALA A 46 -17.85 5.52 16.36
C ALA A 46 -17.80 5.81 17.87
N ASN A 47 -16.89 5.16 18.58
CA ASN A 47 -16.70 5.34 20.03
C ASN A 47 -15.64 6.40 20.37
N CYS A 48 -15.10 7.12 19.39
CA CYS A 48 -14.03 8.10 19.57
C CYS A 48 -12.81 7.55 20.34
N GLU A 49 -12.45 6.27 20.07
CA GLU A 49 -11.29 5.61 20.70
C GLU A 49 -9.96 6.22 20.26
N LEU A 50 -9.91 6.78 19.04
CA LEU A 50 -8.76 7.47 18.50
C LEU A 50 -9.03 8.97 18.49
N GLY A 51 -8.08 9.76 19.00
CA GLY A 51 -8.16 11.20 19.07
C GLY A 51 -7.55 11.91 17.85
N TYR A 52 -7.50 13.23 17.90
CA TYR A 52 -6.94 14.09 16.84
C TYR A 52 -5.48 13.80 16.52
N ASP A 53 -4.69 13.49 17.55
CA ASP A 53 -3.29 13.11 17.42
C ASP A 53 -3.07 11.91 16.50
N ARG A 54 -4.13 11.12 16.29
CA ARG A 54 -4.12 9.93 15.41
C ARG A 54 -4.65 10.21 14.00
N THR A 55 -4.93 11.45 13.64
CA THR A 55 -5.31 11.76 12.24
C THR A 55 -4.10 11.71 11.32
N LEU A 56 -4.31 11.12 10.13
CA LEU A 56 -3.28 10.88 9.12
C LEU A 56 -3.48 11.76 7.90
N SER A 57 -2.40 12.32 7.41
CA SER A 57 -2.31 12.84 6.05
C SER A 57 -2.18 11.68 5.07
N ILE A 58 -3.14 11.49 4.19
CA ILE A 58 -3.10 10.37 3.23
C ILE A 58 -1.95 10.53 2.23
N ALA A 59 -1.64 11.76 1.82
CA ALA A 59 -0.58 12.01 0.85
C ALA A 59 0.81 11.62 1.35
N THR A 60 1.09 11.75 2.65
CA THR A 60 2.40 11.50 3.26
C THR A 60 2.40 10.30 4.21
N MET A 61 1.23 9.77 4.55
CA MET A 61 0.99 8.74 5.56
C MET A 61 1.71 9.07 6.88
N THR A 62 1.51 10.31 7.34
CA THR A 62 2.07 10.81 8.60
C THR A 62 0.97 11.39 9.47
N PHE A 63 1.13 11.28 10.79
CA PHE A 63 0.21 11.91 11.75
C PHE A 63 0.34 13.43 11.67
N ASN A 64 -0.78 14.14 11.54
CA ASN A 64 -0.82 15.59 11.36
C ASN A 64 -1.60 16.35 12.46
N GLY A 65 -2.08 15.64 13.48
CA GLY A 65 -2.75 16.25 14.63
C GLY A 65 -4.10 16.92 14.32
N GLY A 66 -4.76 16.51 13.22
CA GLY A 66 -6.09 17.00 12.85
C GLY A 66 -6.13 18.46 12.46
N ASN A 67 -6.01 18.78 11.20
CA ASN A 67 -6.08 20.15 10.67
C ASN A 67 -7.48 20.77 10.89
N GLY A 68 -7.81 21.15 12.15
CA GLY A 68 -9.01 21.96 12.47
C GLY A 68 -10.37 21.26 12.29
N ALA A 69 -10.41 19.92 12.26
CA ALA A 69 -11.69 19.22 12.34
C ALA A 69 -12.32 19.45 13.73
N ALA A 70 -13.62 19.72 13.80
CA ALA A 70 -14.31 19.87 15.09
C ALA A 70 -14.39 18.52 15.82
N ASP A 71 -14.29 18.49 17.16
CA ASP A 71 -14.33 17.28 18.00
C ASP A 71 -15.50 16.35 17.65
N ASP A 72 -16.66 16.92 17.38
CA ASP A 72 -17.88 16.17 17.04
C ASP A 72 -17.79 15.40 15.70
N SER A 73 -16.77 15.67 14.88
CA SER A 73 -16.61 15.04 13.57
C SER A 73 -15.79 13.76 13.58
N LEU A 74 -14.99 13.51 14.66
CA LEU A 74 -14.09 12.36 14.73
C LEU A 74 -14.80 11.01 14.72
N SER A 75 -16.03 10.92 15.24
CA SER A 75 -16.84 9.70 15.19
C SER A 75 -17.14 9.23 13.77
N ASN A 76 -17.16 10.16 12.81
CA ASN A 76 -17.41 9.88 11.41
C ASN A 76 -16.15 9.51 10.61
N TYR A 77 -14.97 9.74 11.19
CA TYR A 77 -13.71 9.40 10.51
C TYR A 77 -13.58 7.89 10.35
N LYS A 78 -12.90 7.48 9.28
CA LYS A 78 -12.57 6.06 9.06
C LYS A 78 -11.34 5.70 9.86
N VAL A 79 -11.36 4.51 10.45
CA VAL A 79 -10.18 3.91 11.07
C VAL A 79 -9.36 3.22 9.99
N ILE A 80 -8.11 3.61 9.86
CA ILE A 80 -7.11 3.00 8.99
C ILE A 80 -6.05 2.32 9.85
N ARG A 81 -5.80 1.04 9.61
CA ARG A 81 -4.85 0.23 10.38
C ARG A 81 -3.56 0.01 9.59
N ILE A 82 -2.51 -0.43 10.29
CA ILE A 82 -1.26 -0.82 9.62
C ILE A 82 -1.56 -1.87 8.54
N GLY A 83 -1.04 -1.63 7.32
CA GLY A 83 -1.24 -2.51 6.17
C GLY A 83 -2.47 -2.18 5.33
N ASP A 84 -3.41 -1.36 5.82
CA ASP A 84 -4.49 -0.82 5.00
C ASP A 84 -3.89 0.07 3.90
N ILE A 85 -4.52 0.11 2.73
CA ILE A 85 -4.17 1.04 1.65
C ILE A 85 -5.25 2.09 1.49
N ALA A 86 -4.85 3.36 1.43
CA ALA A 86 -5.73 4.49 1.15
C ALA A 86 -5.56 4.95 -0.29
N PHE A 87 -6.66 5.39 -0.92
CA PHE A 87 -6.61 6.00 -2.23
C PHE A 87 -6.51 7.52 -2.09
N GLU A 88 -5.43 8.09 -2.63
CA GLU A 88 -5.18 9.52 -2.73
C GLU A 88 -5.50 9.98 -4.16
N GLY A 89 -6.63 10.66 -4.31
CA GLY A 89 -7.20 10.99 -5.62
C GLY A 89 -6.69 12.29 -6.26
N HIS A 90 -5.80 13.05 -5.58
CA HIS A 90 -5.21 14.24 -6.18
C HIS A 90 -4.28 13.86 -7.33
N THR A 91 -4.51 14.52 -8.45
CA THR A 91 -3.75 14.26 -9.67
C THR A 91 -2.53 15.17 -9.78
N ASN A 92 -1.47 14.66 -10.37
CA ASN A 92 -0.28 15.41 -10.72
C ASN A 92 0.35 14.85 -12.01
N LYS A 93 1.50 15.38 -12.41
CA LYS A 93 2.17 14.94 -13.65
C LYS A 93 2.59 13.47 -13.64
N VAL A 94 2.84 12.90 -12.46
CA VAL A 94 3.23 11.49 -12.30
C VAL A 94 2.00 10.61 -12.12
N HIS A 95 1.06 11.02 -11.28
CA HIS A 95 -0.14 10.25 -10.91
C HIS A 95 -1.39 10.91 -11.50
N ALA A 96 -1.63 10.67 -12.79
CA ALA A 96 -2.77 11.28 -13.50
C ALA A 96 -4.14 10.76 -13.04
N TYR A 97 -4.20 9.59 -12.43
CA TYR A 97 -5.44 8.94 -11.95
C TYR A 97 -5.51 8.83 -10.43
N GLY A 98 -4.61 9.51 -9.70
CA GLY A 98 -4.42 9.31 -8.27
C GLY A 98 -3.46 8.15 -7.99
N ARG A 99 -3.32 7.78 -6.72
CA ARG A 99 -2.42 6.69 -6.30
C ARG A 99 -2.92 5.99 -5.04
N PHE A 100 -2.45 4.79 -4.82
CA PHE A 100 -2.58 4.14 -3.52
C PHE A 100 -1.39 4.47 -2.61
N VAL A 101 -1.66 4.56 -1.31
CA VAL A 101 -0.63 4.73 -0.27
C VAL A 101 -0.88 3.70 0.82
N LEU A 102 0.14 2.94 1.18
CA LEU A 102 0.09 1.98 2.27
C LEU A 102 0.22 2.72 3.61
N ASN A 103 -0.60 2.34 4.59
CA ASN A 103 -0.41 2.80 5.96
C ASN A 103 0.67 1.98 6.67
N ASP A 104 1.83 2.56 6.86
CA ASP A 104 2.94 2.04 7.66
C ASP A 104 3.23 2.90 8.91
N ALA A 105 2.42 3.95 9.16
CA ALA A 105 2.61 4.87 10.28
C ALA A 105 2.03 4.36 11.60
N GLY A 106 1.00 3.53 11.54
CA GLY A 106 0.28 3.04 12.73
C GLY A 106 -1.24 3.20 12.57
N ASP A 107 -1.99 2.65 13.51
CA ASP A 107 -3.43 2.79 13.55
C ASP A 107 -3.81 4.27 13.73
N GLY A 108 -4.70 4.75 12.89
CA GLY A 108 -5.06 6.17 12.86
C GLY A 108 -6.41 6.44 12.20
N LEU A 109 -6.67 7.71 12.00
CA LEU A 109 -7.91 8.22 11.43
C LEU A 109 -7.67 8.89 10.08
N MET A 110 -8.58 8.66 9.16
CA MET A 110 -8.60 9.33 7.87
C MET A 110 -9.98 9.94 7.58
N SER A 111 -10.01 11.02 6.82
CA SER A 111 -11.26 11.64 6.42
C SER A 111 -12.17 10.64 5.70
N PRO A 112 -13.49 10.66 5.98
CA PRO A 112 -14.45 9.73 5.38
C PRO A 112 -14.54 9.80 3.85
N ARG A 113 -14.06 10.89 3.26
CA ARG A 113 -14.03 11.11 1.81
C ARG A 113 -13.06 10.20 1.04
N PHE A 114 -12.02 9.71 1.71
CA PHE A 114 -11.05 8.85 1.08
C PHE A 114 -11.51 7.39 1.09
N SER A 115 -11.19 6.66 0.03
CA SER A 115 -11.39 5.22 -0.02
C SER A 115 -10.24 4.51 0.69
N CYS A 116 -10.59 3.44 1.41
CA CYS A 116 -9.66 2.61 2.17
C CYS A 116 -9.94 1.15 1.89
N LEU A 117 -8.89 0.37 1.69
CA LEU A 117 -8.97 -1.06 1.47
C LEU A 117 -8.15 -1.77 2.54
N ARG A 118 -8.71 -2.83 3.11
CA ARG A 118 -8.06 -3.67 4.11
C ARG A 118 -7.62 -4.98 3.50
N PRO A 119 -6.37 -5.42 3.72
CA PRO A 119 -5.92 -6.72 3.24
C PRO A 119 -6.64 -7.85 3.98
N ILE A 120 -7.03 -8.89 3.24
CA ILE A 120 -7.63 -10.12 3.77
C ILE A 120 -6.72 -11.35 3.60
N VAL A 121 -5.53 -11.12 3.07
CA VAL A 121 -4.48 -12.14 2.92
C VAL A 121 -3.19 -11.64 3.56
N GLU A 122 -2.31 -12.56 3.92
CA GLU A 122 -0.99 -12.22 4.44
C GLU A 122 -0.18 -11.46 3.37
N GLN A 123 0.49 -10.40 3.79
CA GLN A 123 1.28 -9.51 2.94
C GLN A 123 2.54 -9.04 3.67
N ARG A 124 3.60 -8.74 2.91
CA ARG A 124 4.81 -8.10 3.44
C ARG A 124 4.73 -6.60 3.19
N TYR A 125 4.41 -5.82 4.24
CA TYR A 125 4.22 -4.36 4.13
C TYR A 125 5.45 -3.65 3.60
N SER A 126 6.66 -4.16 3.89
CA SER A 126 7.91 -3.66 3.33
C SER A 126 7.94 -3.70 1.79
N PHE A 127 7.30 -4.69 1.16
CA PHE A 127 7.14 -4.76 -0.30
C PHE A 127 6.02 -3.84 -0.78
N TRP A 128 4.83 -3.93 -0.18
CA TRP A 128 3.65 -3.21 -0.63
C TRP A 128 3.81 -1.70 -0.52
N LYS A 129 4.58 -1.21 0.45
CA LYS A 129 4.93 0.20 0.60
C LYS A 129 5.55 0.79 -0.69
N TYR A 130 6.36 0.03 -1.39
CA TYR A 130 7.00 0.47 -2.63
C TYR A 130 6.21 0.08 -3.88
N TYR A 131 5.48 -1.02 -3.84
CA TYR A 131 4.82 -1.57 -5.02
C TYR A 131 3.48 -0.89 -5.32
N ILE A 132 2.65 -0.68 -4.30
CA ILE A 132 1.29 -0.16 -4.51
C ILE A 132 1.24 1.31 -4.99
N PRO A 133 2.19 2.22 -4.65
CA PRO A 133 2.19 3.57 -5.20
C PRO A 133 2.84 3.70 -6.59
N ARG A 134 3.40 2.61 -7.16
CA ARG A 134 4.06 2.67 -8.47
C ARG A 134 3.08 2.93 -9.59
N GLU A 135 3.31 4.04 -10.31
CA GLU A 135 2.48 4.46 -11.45
C GLU A 135 2.45 3.39 -12.54
N GLU A 136 3.59 2.78 -12.88
CA GLU A 136 3.68 1.79 -13.96
C GLU A 136 2.81 0.56 -13.70
N SER A 137 2.68 0.15 -12.42
CA SER A 137 1.88 -1.00 -12.03
C SER A 137 0.41 -0.66 -11.84
N MET A 138 0.12 0.55 -11.30
CA MET A 138 -1.23 0.93 -10.89
C MET A 138 -2.00 1.70 -11.94
N ARG A 139 -1.34 2.44 -12.83
CA ARG A 139 -2.03 3.25 -13.85
C ARG A 139 -3.00 2.44 -14.73
N PRO A 140 -2.64 1.26 -15.26
CA PRO A 140 -3.58 0.46 -16.07
C PRO A 140 -4.87 0.10 -15.30
N ILE A 141 -4.75 -0.10 -13.99
CA ILE A 141 -5.85 -0.44 -13.08
C ILE A 141 -6.67 0.81 -12.77
N LEU A 142 -6.01 1.91 -12.39
CA LEU A 142 -6.67 3.15 -11.97
C LEU A 142 -7.41 3.84 -13.12
N VAL A 143 -6.98 3.69 -14.37
CA VAL A 143 -7.72 4.16 -15.55
C VAL A 143 -9.13 3.59 -15.59
N ASN A 144 -9.30 2.31 -15.22
CA ASN A 144 -10.59 1.62 -15.25
C ASN A 144 -11.38 1.80 -13.95
N ALA A 145 -10.68 2.01 -12.83
CA ALA A 145 -11.25 2.01 -11.49
C ALA A 145 -11.44 3.40 -10.89
N THR A 146 -11.23 4.48 -11.65
CA THR A 146 -11.43 5.86 -11.16
C THR A 146 -12.37 6.66 -12.04
N LYS A 147 -13.05 7.63 -11.42
CA LYS A 147 -13.86 8.66 -12.09
C LYS A 147 -13.30 10.03 -11.76
N SER A 148 -13.36 10.93 -12.75
CA SER A 148 -12.99 12.33 -12.53
C SER A 148 -13.99 13.00 -11.59
N GLY A 149 -13.49 13.53 -10.48
CA GLY A 149 -14.26 14.36 -9.56
C GLY A 149 -13.90 15.84 -9.70
N THR A 150 -14.62 16.72 -9.04
CA THR A 150 -14.44 18.17 -9.13
C THR A 150 -13.10 18.64 -8.57
N MET A 151 -12.63 18.02 -7.49
CA MET A 151 -11.39 18.40 -6.79
C MET A 151 -10.32 17.33 -6.85
N MET A 152 -10.73 16.08 -6.96
CA MET A 152 -9.84 14.91 -7.04
C MET A 152 -10.58 13.78 -7.76
N ASN A 153 -9.82 12.81 -8.28
CA ASN A 153 -10.42 11.59 -8.78
C ASN A 153 -11.00 10.76 -7.64
N GLU A 154 -12.08 10.07 -7.91
CA GLU A 154 -12.76 9.18 -6.98
C GLU A 154 -12.54 7.73 -7.40
N LEU A 155 -12.15 6.90 -6.45
CA LEU A 155 -12.06 5.46 -6.66
C LEU A 155 -13.45 4.85 -6.75
N VAL A 156 -13.67 3.97 -7.73
CA VAL A 156 -14.86 3.13 -7.86
C VAL A 156 -14.52 1.74 -7.35
N PRO A 157 -14.87 1.40 -6.09
CA PRO A 157 -14.42 0.14 -5.48
C PRO A 157 -14.84 -1.10 -6.26
N ASP A 158 -16.05 -1.14 -6.79
CA ASP A 158 -16.57 -2.30 -7.53
C ASP A 158 -15.78 -2.56 -8.82
N ASP A 159 -15.33 -1.50 -9.50
CA ASP A 159 -14.52 -1.63 -10.69
C ASP A 159 -13.10 -2.08 -10.30
N LEU A 160 -12.51 -1.51 -9.23
CA LEU A 160 -11.22 -1.93 -8.71
C LEU A 160 -11.20 -3.42 -8.32
N MET A 161 -12.24 -3.91 -7.64
CA MET A 161 -12.30 -5.30 -7.19
C MET A 161 -12.30 -6.32 -8.34
N ARG A 162 -12.62 -5.89 -9.56
CA ARG A 162 -12.53 -6.73 -10.78
C ARG A 162 -11.16 -6.71 -11.43
N GLU A 163 -10.37 -5.69 -11.14
CA GLU A 163 -9.01 -5.54 -11.67
C GLU A 163 -8.05 -6.55 -11.04
N SER A 164 -6.98 -6.83 -11.76
CA SER A 164 -5.95 -7.78 -11.31
C SER A 164 -4.57 -7.16 -11.36
N ILE A 165 -3.73 -7.60 -10.44
CA ILE A 165 -2.36 -7.16 -10.29
C ILE A 165 -1.42 -8.37 -10.19
N LEU A 166 -0.20 -8.23 -10.68
CA LEU A 166 0.84 -9.24 -10.51
C LEU A 166 1.42 -9.16 -9.10
N VAL A 167 1.50 -10.29 -8.42
CA VAL A 167 1.97 -10.37 -7.02
C VAL A 167 2.99 -11.50 -6.88
N PRO A 168 4.17 -11.22 -6.32
CA PRO A 168 5.15 -12.25 -5.99
C PRO A 168 4.73 -13.06 -4.76
N CYS A 169 5.33 -14.23 -4.54
CA CYS A 169 5.11 -14.98 -3.32
C CYS A 169 5.66 -14.24 -2.08
N LEU A 170 5.21 -14.61 -0.88
CA LEU A 170 5.57 -13.91 0.37
C LEU A 170 7.07 -13.85 0.60
N ALA A 171 7.81 -14.92 0.29
CA ALA A 171 9.26 -14.93 0.43
C ALA A 171 9.95 -13.92 -0.50
N GLU A 172 9.45 -13.79 -1.72
CA GLU A 172 9.97 -12.81 -2.69
C GLU A 172 9.58 -11.39 -2.31
N GLN A 173 8.34 -11.17 -1.82
CA GLN A 173 7.93 -9.89 -1.25
C GLN A 173 8.89 -9.44 -0.13
N GLU A 174 9.27 -10.36 0.76
CA GLU A 174 10.17 -10.07 1.87
C GLU A 174 11.56 -9.66 1.38
N VAL A 175 12.14 -10.43 0.44
CA VAL A 175 13.48 -10.13 -0.13
C VAL A 175 13.47 -8.77 -0.84
N ILE A 176 12.48 -8.51 -1.70
CA ILE A 176 12.37 -7.25 -2.44
C ILE A 176 12.15 -6.08 -1.47
N GLY A 177 11.21 -6.21 -0.54
CA GLY A 177 10.87 -5.16 0.41
C GLY A 177 12.05 -4.80 1.31
N ASN A 178 12.77 -5.79 1.83
CA ASN A 178 13.96 -5.55 2.65
C ASN A 178 15.08 -4.87 1.86
N SER A 179 15.31 -5.29 0.60
CA SER A 179 16.32 -4.67 -0.26
C SER A 179 16.01 -3.20 -0.53
N LEU A 180 14.75 -2.87 -0.84
CA LEU A 180 14.32 -1.48 -1.07
C LEU A 180 14.42 -0.64 0.21
N SER A 181 14.03 -1.20 1.37
CA SER A 181 14.15 -0.50 2.65
C SER A 181 15.61 -0.21 3.03
N GLN A 182 16.53 -1.11 2.72
CA GLN A 182 17.96 -0.88 2.92
C GLN A 182 18.49 0.24 2.01
N LEU A 183 18.05 0.28 0.74
CA LEU A 183 18.41 1.36 -0.18
C LEU A 183 17.91 2.72 0.32
N ASP A 184 16.66 2.81 0.77
CA ASP A 184 16.12 4.06 1.36
C ASP A 184 16.92 4.51 2.59
N HIS A 185 17.32 3.56 3.44
CA HIS A 185 18.14 3.87 4.59
C HIS A 185 19.50 4.45 4.18
N LEU A 186 20.18 3.82 3.23
CA LEU A 186 21.48 4.29 2.71
C LEU A 186 21.37 5.68 2.07
N ILE A 187 20.33 5.93 1.27
CA ILE A 187 20.05 7.23 0.66
C ILE A 187 19.87 8.29 1.75
N THR A 188 19.08 7.97 2.78
CA THR A 188 18.82 8.88 3.90
C THR A 188 20.10 9.23 4.68
N LEU A 189 20.94 8.23 4.94
CA LEU A 189 22.24 8.44 5.60
C LEU A 189 23.13 9.36 4.76
N HIS A 190 23.26 9.09 3.48
CA HIS A 190 24.09 9.90 2.58
C HIS A 190 23.60 11.34 2.45
N GLN A 191 22.29 11.57 2.49
CA GLN A 191 21.71 12.92 2.46
C GLN A 191 21.95 13.69 3.78
N ARG A 192 22.22 13.00 4.90
CA ARG A 192 22.51 13.62 6.21
C ARG A 192 23.99 13.93 6.41
N GLU A 193 24.89 13.36 5.59
CA GLU A 193 26.29 13.72 5.66
C GLU A 193 26.47 15.19 5.30
N PRO A 194 27.10 16.03 6.17
CA PRO A 194 27.37 17.40 5.83
C PRO A 194 28.32 17.42 4.61
N ARG A 195 27.90 18.08 3.54
CA ARG A 195 28.82 18.42 2.45
C ARG A 195 29.88 19.30 3.08
N PHE A 196 31.09 18.77 3.30
CA PHE A 196 32.22 19.63 3.60
C PHE A 196 32.34 20.61 2.44
N ALA A 197 32.03 21.89 2.72
CA ALA A 197 32.29 22.94 1.77
C ALA A 197 33.79 22.95 1.53
N ASP A 198 34.21 22.72 0.31
CA ASP A 198 35.57 23.03 -0.15
C ASP A 198 35.81 24.52 0.12
N THR A 199 36.47 24.84 1.24
CA THR A 199 37.09 26.11 1.47
C THR A 199 38.44 26.05 0.81
N GLY A 200 38.50 26.39 -0.47
CA GLY A 200 39.69 26.77 -1.24
C GLY A 200 39.76 28.28 -1.38
#